data_9eac6f275da2b84d2c36c4c5e79d868f
#
_entry.id   9eac6f275da2b84d2c36c4c5e79d868f
#
_cell.length_a   1.000
_cell.length_b   1.000
_cell.length_c   1.000
_cell.angle_alpha   90.00
_cell.angle_beta   90.00
_cell.angle_gamma   90.00
#
_symmetry.space_group_name_H-M   'P 1'
#
loop_
_entity.id
_entity.type
_entity.pdbx_description
1 polymer ?
#
loop_
_entity_poly.entity_id
_entity_poly.type
_entity_poly.pdbx_seq_one_letter_code
_entity_poly.pdbx_strand_id
1 'polypeptide(L)'
;LVGGSSGMAMAAAVRLAAELDDPDAVIVVLLPDSGRGYLTKVFNDEWLAQYGFLPAGSALTVGEVLHAKQGDIPALVHTHPTETIAEAIAILKEYAVSQMPVVRAEPPVMAAEVAGSVSEKELLDALYAGRARLADRIDQHMSDPLPTIGATVPVGDAVAALAAADAVVVHE
;
A
#
# COMPACT_ATOMS: atom_id res chain seq x y z
N LEU A 1 -6.34 0.28 -13.93
CA LEU A 1 -7.52 1.16 -13.92
C LEU A 1 -8.06 1.29 -15.34
N VAL A 2 -9.38 1.12 -15.52
CA VAL A 2 -10.10 1.23 -16.79
C VAL A 2 -11.19 2.31 -16.67
N GLY A 3 -11.67 2.83 -17.80
CA GLY A 3 -12.73 3.82 -17.82
C GLY A 3 -14.11 3.26 -17.51
N GLY A 4 -15.12 4.13 -17.41
CA GLY A 4 -16.48 3.77 -17.03
C GLY A 4 -17.15 2.78 -18.01
N SER A 5 -16.93 2.95 -19.32
CA SER A 5 -17.47 2.05 -20.34
C SER A 5 -16.82 0.65 -20.28
N SER A 6 -15.53 0.59 -19.99
CA SER A 6 -14.81 -0.67 -19.75
C SER A 6 -15.32 -1.37 -18.49
N GLY A 7 -15.59 -0.63 -17.40
CA GLY A 7 -16.21 -1.17 -16.19
C GLY A 7 -17.61 -1.74 -16.44
N MET A 8 -18.41 -1.05 -17.25
CA MET A 8 -19.74 -1.52 -17.64
C MET A 8 -19.67 -2.81 -18.48
N ALA A 9 -18.74 -2.89 -19.43
CA ALA A 9 -18.51 -4.11 -20.23
C ALA A 9 -18.09 -5.28 -19.35
N MET A 10 -17.19 -5.04 -18.37
CA MET A 10 -16.76 -6.08 -17.42
C MET A 10 -17.92 -6.54 -16.52
N ALA A 11 -18.74 -5.62 -16.01
CA ALA A 11 -19.91 -5.99 -15.20
C ALA A 11 -20.91 -6.86 -15.98
N ALA A 12 -21.12 -6.55 -17.26
CA ALA A 12 -21.97 -7.37 -18.13
C ALA A 12 -21.35 -8.77 -18.38
N ALA A 13 -20.04 -8.84 -18.60
CA ALA A 13 -19.34 -10.12 -18.80
C ALA A 13 -19.40 -11.01 -17.56
N VAL A 14 -19.23 -10.46 -16.36
CA VAL A 14 -19.34 -11.21 -15.10
C VAL A 14 -20.74 -11.75 -14.90
N ARG A 15 -21.79 -10.97 -15.21
CA ARG A 15 -23.18 -11.44 -15.15
C ARG A 15 -23.42 -12.58 -16.14
N LEU A 16 -22.95 -12.43 -17.39
CA LEU A 16 -23.07 -13.47 -18.40
C LEU A 16 -22.35 -14.76 -17.97
N ALA A 17 -21.15 -14.64 -17.39
CA ALA A 17 -20.41 -15.79 -16.88
C ALA A 17 -21.20 -16.55 -15.79
N ALA A 18 -21.84 -15.81 -14.88
CA ALA A 18 -22.67 -16.38 -13.83
C ALA A 18 -23.94 -17.05 -14.38
N GLU A 19 -24.52 -16.51 -15.47
CA GLU A 19 -25.69 -17.11 -16.14
C GLU A 19 -25.35 -18.37 -16.94
N LEU A 20 -24.15 -18.40 -17.56
CA LEU A 20 -23.68 -19.55 -18.33
C LEU A 20 -23.37 -20.75 -17.44
N ASP A 21 -22.87 -20.51 -16.23
CA ASP A 21 -22.45 -21.52 -15.24
C ASP A 21 -21.61 -22.67 -15.85
N ASP A 22 -20.74 -22.31 -16.79
CA ASP A 22 -19.89 -23.25 -17.54
C ASP A 22 -18.41 -22.94 -17.24
N PRO A 23 -17.70 -23.83 -16.50
CA PRO A 23 -16.30 -23.61 -16.14
C PRO A 23 -15.34 -23.59 -17.34
N ASP A 24 -15.74 -24.13 -18.48
CA ASP A 24 -14.94 -24.16 -19.70
C ASP A 24 -15.25 -23.00 -20.65
N ALA A 25 -16.22 -22.15 -20.31
CA ALA A 25 -16.59 -20.99 -21.12
C ALA A 25 -15.47 -19.94 -21.14
N VAL A 26 -15.13 -19.45 -22.33
CA VAL A 26 -14.18 -18.34 -22.53
C VAL A 26 -14.93 -17.09 -22.94
N ILE A 27 -14.89 -16.07 -22.09
CA ILE A 27 -15.53 -14.77 -22.37
C ILE A 27 -14.45 -13.74 -22.65
N VAL A 28 -14.46 -13.17 -23.86
CA VAL A 28 -13.54 -12.10 -24.27
C VAL A 28 -14.23 -10.75 -24.08
N VAL A 29 -13.63 -9.88 -23.28
CA VAL A 29 -14.14 -8.54 -23.00
C VAL A 29 -13.21 -7.49 -23.57
N LEU A 30 -13.75 -6.61 -24.41
CA LEU A 30 -13.03 -5.46 -24.92
C LEU A 30 -13.13 -4.31 -23.91
N LEU A 31 -11.97 -3.81 -23.46
CA LEU A 31 -11.85 -2.66 -22.55
C LEU A 31 -11.31 -1.44 -23.35
N PRO A 32 -12.19 -0.60 -23.89
CA PRO A 32 -11.81 0.39 -24.91
C PRO A 32 -11.06 1.60 -24.38
N ASP A 33 -11.10 1.87 -23.07
CA ASP A 33 -10.52 3.07 -22.46
C ASP A 33 -9.75 2.79 -21.17
N SER A 34 -8.80 3.68 -20.88
CA SER A 34 -8.04 3.62 -19.62
C SER A 34 -8.70 4.49 -18.55
N GLY A 35 -8.48 4.15 -17.29
CA GLY A 35 -8.98 4.91 -16.13
C GLY A 35 -8.37 6.30 -15.94
N ARG A 36 -7.28 6.63 -16.63
CA ARG A 36 -6.56 7.91 -16.47
C ARG A 36 -7.43 9.16 -16.61
N GLY A 37 -8.35 9.16 -17.58
CA GLY A 37 -9.27 10.28 -17.81
C GLY A 37 -10.40 10.40 -16.79
N TYR A 38 -10.48 9.48 -15.83
CA TYR A 38 -11.59 9.36 -14.88
C TYR A 38 -11.19 9.52 -13.41
N LEU A 39 -9.91 9.86 -13.13
CA LEU A 39 -9.38 9.99 -11.78
C LEU A 39 -10.12 11.03 -10.94
N THR A 40 -10.62 12.10 -11.56
CA THR A 40 -11.40 13.15 -10.91
C THR A 40 -12.92 12.92 -10.95
N LYS A 41 -13.36 11.76 -11.43
CA LYS A 41 -14.77 11.39 -11.58
C LYS A 41 -15.05 10.05 -10.93
N VAL A 42 -15.17 8.96 -11.70
CA VAL A 42 -15.54 7.62 -11.21
C VAL A 42 -14.52 6.98 -10.26
N PHE A 43 -13.33 7.54 -10.13
CA PHE A 43 -12.32 7.16 -9.14
C PHE A 43 -12.13 8.22 -8.03
N ASN A 44 -13.09 9.15 -7.90
CA ASN A 44 -13.12 10.15 -6.85
C ASN A 44 -14.40 9.96 -6.04
N ASP A 45 -14.27 9.60 -4.77
CA ASP A 45 -15.38 9.28 -3.89
C ASP A 45 -16.28 10.50 -3.61
N GLU A 46 -15.72 11.72 -3.52
CA GLU A 46 -16.50 12.94 -3.37
C GLU A 46 -17.40 13.17 -4.59
N TRP A 47 -16.85 12.94 -5.78
CA TRP A 47 -17.62 13.03 -7.02
C TRP A 47 -18.73 11.97 -7.05
N LEU A 48 -18.42 10.71 -6.67
CA LEU A 48 -19.41 9.63 -6.61
C LEU A 48 -20.52 9.93 -5.60
N ALA A 49 -20.17 10.46 -4.42
CA ALA A 49 -21.13 10.85 -3.39
C ALA A 49 -22.00 12.03 -3.85
N GLN A 50 -21.40 13.05 -4.51
CA GLN A 50 -22.12 14.21 -5.04
C GLN A 50 -23.18 13.81 -6.07
N TYR A 51 -22.92 12.79 -6.87
CA TYR A 51 -23.87 12.27 -7.88
C TYR A 51 -24.75 11.12 -7.37
N GLY A 52 -24.70 10.80 -6.07
CA GLY A 52 -25.55 9.77 -5.45
C GLY A 52 -25.15 8.33 -5.80
N PHE A 53 -23.95 8.10 -6.31
CA PHE A 53 -23.41 6.77 -6.58
C PHE A 53 -22.82 6.10 -5.34
N LEU A 54 -22.47 6.89 -4.32
CA LEU A 54 -22.08 6.42 -3.00
C LEU A 54 -22.94 7.11 -1.94
N PRO A 55 -23.31 6.44 -0.86
CA PRO A 55 -23.92 7.09 0.29
C PRO A 55 -22.99 8.19 0.82
N ALA A 56 -23.53 9.32 1.24
CA ALA A 56 -22.75 10.36 1.91
C ALA A 56 -22.09 9.77 3.16
N GLY A 57 -20.74 9.77 3.18
CA GLY A 57 -19.96 9.20 4.29
C GLY A 57 -19.41 7.79 4.05
N SER A 58 -19.61 7.17 2.89
CA SER A 58 -19.03 5.85 2.55
C SER A 58 -17.69 5.95 1.81
N ALA A 59 -16.84 6.89 2.18
CA ALA A 59 -15.46 6.87 1.74
C ALA A 59 -14.80 5.60 2.28
N LEU A 60 -14.24 4.78 1.37
CA LEU A 60 -13.45 3.61 1.73
C LEU A 60 -12.33 4.04 2.67
N THR A 61 -12.24 3.40 3.81
CA THR A 61 -11.20 3.69 4.81
C THR A 61 -9.91 2.91 4.52
N VAL A 62 -8.80 3.42 5.03
CA VAL A 62 -7.50 2.75 4.95
C VAL A 62 -7.57 1.35 5.58
N GLY A 63 -8.26 1.21 6.72
CA GLY A 63 -8.45 -0.08 7.40
C GLY A 63 -9.19 -1.10 6.54
N GLU A 64 -10.26 -0.69 5.83
CA GLU A 64 -10.99 -1.59 4.93
C GLU A 64 -10.12 -2.09 3.78
N VAL A 65 -9.26 -1.23 3.23
CA VAL A 65 -8.29 -1.65 2.19
C VAL A 65 -7.26 -2.63 2.74
N LEU A 66 -6.75 -2.40 3.95
CA LEU A 66 -5.81 -3.31 4.60
C LEU A 66 -6.45 -4.67 4.90
N HIS A 67 -7.69 -4.68 5.40
CA HIS A 67 -8.44 -5.92 5.62
C HIS A 67 -8.71 -6.70 4.32
N ALA A 68 -8.98 -6.00 3.22
CA ALA A 68 -9.16 -6.65 1.91
C ALA A 68 -7.86 -7.21 1.32
N LYS A 69 -6.71 -6.72 1.77
CA LYS A 69 -5.36 -7.15 1.34
C LYS A 69 -4.86 -8.34 2.18
N GLN A 70 -5.74 -9.26 2.58
CA GLN A 70 -5.36 -10.44 3.37
C GLN A 70 -4.34 -11.32 2.62
N GLY A 71 -3.17 -11.51 3.24
CA GLY A 71 -2.09 -12.38 2.83
C GLY A 71 -1.30 -12.81 4.06
N ASP A 72 -0.36 -13.73 3.92
CA ASP A 72 0.51 -14.24 5.00
C ASP A 72 1.59 -13.22 5.46
N ILE A 73 1.36 -11.92 5.25
CA ILE A 73 2.29 -10.86 5.65
C ILE A 73 1.95 -10.44 7.08
N PRO A 74 2.94 -10.29 7.98
CA PRO A 74 2.72 -9.72 9.31
C PRO A 74 2.01 -8.37 9.26
N ALA A 75 1.24 -8.04 10.31
CA ALA A 75 0.57 -6.74 10.42
C ALA A 75 1.55 -5.56 10.30
N LEU A 76 2.79 -5.73 10.75
CA LEU A 76 3.88 -4.78 10.61
C LEU A 76 5.18 -5.52 10.27
N VAL A 77 5.71 -5.29 9.06
CA VAL A 77 7.08 -5.67 8.70
C VAL A 77 8.00 -4.58 9.23
N HIS A 78 8.97 -4.91 10.06
CA HIS A 78 9.82 -3.95 10.77
C HIS A 78 11.23 -4.50 11.00
N THR A 79 12.14 -3.64 11.45
CA THR A 79 13.49 -3.96 11.92
C THR A 79 13.78 -3.17 13.21
N HIS A 80 14.83 -3.56 13.93
CA HIS A 80 15.25 -2.89 15.16
C HIS A 80 16.53 -2.06 14.97
N PRO A 81 16.72 -0.98 15.77
CA PRO A 81 17.93 -0.13 15.65
C PRO A 81 19.25 -0.89 15.85
N THR A 82 19.21 -2.01 16.57
CA THR A 82 20.38 -2.83 16.91
C THR A 82 20.70 -3.89 15.87
N GLU A 83 19.79 -4.18 14.97
CA GLU A 83 19.99 -5.13 13.87
C GLU A 83 20.95 -4.57 12.82
N THR A 84 21.53 -5.45 12.05
CA THR A 84 22.49 -5.12 10.99
C THR A 84 21.78 -4.80 9.67
N ILE A 85 22.47 -4.08 8.80
CA ILE A 85 22.00 -3.85 7.42
C ILE A 85 21.72 -5.17 6.70
N ALA A 86 22.53 -6.22 6.94
CA ALA A 86 22.33 -7.52 6.32
C ALA A 86 20.99 -8.16 6.75
N GLU A 87 20.64 -8.08 8.03
CA GLU A 87 19.38 -8.58 8.57
C GLU A 87 18.19 -7.78 8.03
N ALA A 88 18.28 -6.45 8.01
CA ALA A 88 17.25 -5.59 7.45
C ALA A 88 16.98 -5.88 5.96
N ILE A 89 18.03 -6.05 5.16
CA ILE A 89 17.89 -6.42 3.73
C ILE A 89 17.25 -7.81 3.59
N ALA A 90 17.56 -8.76 4.47
CA ALA A 90 16.94 -10.08 4.45
C ALA A 90 15.43 -9.99 4.71
N ILE A 91 14.99 -9.17 5.69
CA ILE A 91 13.57 -8.92 5.99
C ILE A 91 12.86 -8.27 4.79
N LEU A 92 13.43 -7.19 4.23
CA LEU A 92 12.86 -6.51 3.05
C LEU A 92 12.62 -7.49 1.89
N LYS A 93 13.58 -8.37 1.66
CA LYS A 93 13.53 -9.39 0.61
C LYS A 93 12.52 -10.50 0.91
N GLU A 94 12.46 -10.98 2.16
CA GLU A 94 11.55 -12.06 2.59
C GLU A 94 10.10 -11.65 2.37
N TYR A 95 9.74 -10.43 2.79
CA TYR A 95 8.37 -9.92 2.68
C TYR A 95 8.09 -9.15 1.39
N ALA A 96 9.06 -9.05 0.48
CA ALA A 96 8.97 -8.32 -0.79
C ALA A 96 8.49 -6.87 -0.61
N VAL A 97 8.99 -6.19 0.43
CA VAL A 97 8.72 -4.78 0.70
C VAL A 97 9.98 -3.95 0.43
N SER A 98 9.80 -2.72 -0.03
CA SER A 98 10.93 -1.80 -0.35
C SER A 98 11.28 -0.86 0.80
N GLN A 99 10.41 -0.78 1.82
CA GLN A 99 10.58 0.09 2.99
C GLN A 99 9.95 -0.55 4.21
N MET A 100 10.51 -0.26 5.39
CA MET A 100 9.94 -0.67 6.67
C MET A 100 10.32 0.31 7.78
N PRO A 101 9.48 0.45 8.83
CA PRO A 101 9.82 1.22 10.01
C PRO A 101 10.90 0.52 10.83
N VAL A 102 11.70 1.33 11.52
CA VAL A 102 12.64 0.92 12.55
C VAL A 102 11.97 1.14 13.91
N VAL A 103 11.74 0.08 14.68
CA VAL A 103 11.00 0.15 15.94
C VAL A 103 11.86 -0.30 17.13
N ARG A 104 11.59 0.26 18.31
CA ARG A 104 12.34 -0.05 19.54
C ARG A 104 11.74 -1.20 20.34
N ALA A 105 10.51 -1.59 20.02
CA ALA A 105 9.79 -2.65 20.72
C ALA A 105 9.11 -3.59 19.71
N GLU A 106 8.79 -4.79 20.15
CA GLU A 106 7.99 -5.74 19.38
C GLU A 106 6.52 -5.28 19.28
N PRO A 107 5.82 -5.59 18.16
CA PRO A 107 4.40 -5.29 18.03
C PRO A 107 3.54 -5.90 19.15
N PRO A 108 2.54 -5.17 19.67
CA PRO A 108 2.00 -3.89 19.18
C PRO A 108 2.89 -2.68 19.54
N VAL A 109 3.20 -1.85 18.53
CA VAL A 109 4.13 -0.72 18.63
C VAL A 109 3.37 0.58 18.80
N MET A 110 3.76 1.41 19.76
CA MET A 110 3.27 2.78 19.89
C MET A 110 4.03 3.73 18.95
N ALA A 111 3.40 4.82 18.53
CA ALA A 111 4.05 5.79 17.65
C ALA A 111 5.39 6.34 18.19
N ALA A 112 5.51 6.50 19.52
CA ALA A 112 6.74 6.94 20.19
C ALA A 112 7.89 5.91 20.13
N GLU A 113 7.60 4.66 19.79
CA GLU A 113 8.58 3.59 19.69
C GLU A 113 9.14 3.45 18.28
N VAL A 114 8.57 4.16 17.30
CA VAL A 114 9.10 4.23 15.94
C VAL A 114 10.32 5.15 15.96
N ALA A 115 11.50 4.57 15.75
CA ALA A 115 12.78 5.28 15.81
C ALA A 115 13.15 5.95 14.48
N GLY A 116 12.71 5.38 13.37
CA GLY A 116 13.05 5.83 12.04
C GLY A 116 12.44 4.92 10.96
N SER A 117 13.06 4.94 9.79
CA SER A 117 12.71 4.06 8.67
C SER A 117 13.95 3.65 7.89
N VAL A 118 13.85 2.56 7.13
CA VAL A 118 14.86 2.14 6.16
C VAL A 118 14.20 1.85 4.83
N SER A 119 14.88 2.19 3.75
CA SER A 119 14.50 1.79 2.41
C SER A 119 15.58 0.94 1.75
N GLU A 120 15.17 -0.04 0.95
CA GLU A 120 16.08 -0.88 0.18
C GLU A 120 17.05 -0.04 -0.66
N LYS A 121 16.51 0.98 -1.33
CA LYS A 121 17.29 1.88 -2.19
C LYS A 121 18.39 2.61 -1.42
N GLU A 122 18.07 3.23 -0.29
CA GLU A 122 19.03 4.00 0.52
C GLU A 122 20.12 3.11 1.10
N LEU A 123 19.77 1.91 1.58
CA LEU A 123 20.73 0.94 2.08
C LEU A 123 21.66 0.46 0.99
N LEU A 124 21.15 0.13 -0.21
CA LEU A 124 21.96 -0.28 -1.35
C LEU A 124 22.87 0.85 -1.85
N ASP A 125 22.36 2.08 -1.92
CA ASP A 125 23.14 3.26 -2.30
C ASP A 125 24.26 3.53 -1.30
N ALA A 126 24.03 3.37 0.00
CA ALA A 126 25.04 3.53 1.05
C ALA A 126 26.13 2.45 0.95
N LEU A 127 25.75 1.19 0.73
CA LEU A 127 26.66 0.06 0.54
C LEU A 127 27.51 0.24 -0.72
N TYR A 128 26.89 0.59 -1.84
CA TYR A 128 27.58 0.79 -3.11
C TYR A 128 28.57 1.95 -3.07
N ALA A 129 28.21 3.04 -2.39
CA ALA A 129 29.08 4.20 -2.19
C ALA A 129 30.20 3.97 -1.14
N GLY A 130 30.23 2.80 -0.49
CA GLY A 130 31.19 2.49 0.57
C GLY A 130 30.99 3.28 1.87
N ARG A 131 29.80 3.90 2.06
CA ARG A 131 29.43 4.66 3.26
C ARG A 131 28.88 3.76 4.36
N ALA A 132 28.50 2.53 4.03
CA ALA A 132 27.97 1.53 4.95
C ALA A 132 28.55 0.15 4.64
N ARG A 133 28.46 -0.75 5.61
CA ARG A 133 28.83 -2.17 5.52
C ARG A 133 27.65 -3.04 5.96
N LEU A 134 27.54 -4.24 5.47
CA LEU A 134 26.49 -5.18 5.83
C LEU A 134 26.42 -5.47 7.35
N ALA A 135 27.54 -5.35 8.07
CA ALA A 135 27.64 -5.57 9.51
C ALA A 135 27.33 -4.30 10.35
N ASP A 136 27.13 -3.15 9.72
CA ASP A 136 26.80 -1.91 10.42
C ASP A 136 25.36 -1.96 10.95
N ARG A 137 25.13 -1.28 12.07
CA ARG A 137 23.82 -1.26 12.72
C ARG A 137 22.88 -0.28 12.01
N ILE A 138 21.59 -0.61 12.01
CA ILE A 138 20.53 0.19 11.37
C ILE A 138 20.43 1.59 11.98
N ASP A 139 20.65 1.76 13.29
CA ASP A 139 20.58 3.07 13.95
C ASP A 139 21.56 4.13 13.36
N GLN A 140 22.59 3.70 12.65
CA GLN A 140 23.57 4.56 12.00
C GLN A 140 23.19 4.96 10.57
N HIS A 141 22.19 4.29 9.98
CA HIS A 141 21.83 4.40 8.56
C HIS A 141 20.33 4.54 8.31
N MET A 142 19.52 4.65 9.37
CA MET A 142 18.09 4.89 9.25
C MET A 142 17.81 6.36 8.94
N SER A 143 16.72 6.58 8.22
CA SER A 143 16.14 7.88 7.93
C SER A 143 15.05 8.23 8.94
N ASP A 144 14.45 9.42 8.82
CA ASP A 144 13.32 9.85 9.67
C ASP A 144 12.17 8.84 9.62
N PRO A 145 11.32 8.77 10.65
CA PRO A 145 10.14 7.93 10.66
C PRO A 145 9.22 8.18 9.47
N LEU A 146 8.65 7.11 8.92
CA LEU A 146 7.59 7.22 7.92
C LEU A 146 6.38 7.96 8.50
N PRO A 147 5.66 8.76 7.69
CA PRO A 147 4.44 9.39 8.13
C PRO A 147 3.40 8.34 8.55
N THR A 148 2.59 8.68 9.53
CA THR A 148 1.55 7.80 10.07
C THR A 148 0.16 8.27 9.66
N ILE A 149 -0.76 7.33 9.45
CA ILE A 149 -2.16 7.60 9.12
C ILE A 149 -3.08 6.67 9.91
N GLY A 150 -4.23 7.15 10.34
CA GLY A 150 -5.23 6.34 11.05
C GLY A 150 -5.95 5.37 10.12
N ALA A 151 -6.30 4.18 10.62
CA ALA A 151 -7.06 3.17 9.86
C ALA A 151 -8.47 3.66 9.47
N THR A 152 -9.06 4.58 10.22
CA THR A 152 -10.39 5.15 9.96
C THR A 152 -10.41 6.30 8.94
N VAL A 153 -9.23 6.74 8.49
CA VAL A 153 -9.09 7.85 7.55
C VAL A 153 -9.49 7.39 6.14
N PRO A 154 -10.14 8.27 5.34
CA PRO A 154 -10.45 7.97 3.95
C PRO A 154 -9.21 7.66 3.11
N VAL A 155 -9.33 6.70 2.18
CA VAL A 155 -8.22 6.30 1.28
C VAL A 155 -7.67 7.50 0.47
N GLY A 156 -8.52 8.49 0.15
CA GLY A 156 -8.08 9.71 -0.54
C GLY A 156 -6.97 10.46 0.22
N ASP A 157 -7.07 10.53 1.55
CA ASP A 157 -6.07 11.18 2.39
C ASP A 157 -4.76 10.37 2.44
N ALA A 158 -4.85 9.03 2.44
CA ALA A 158 -3.68 8.17 2.33
C ALA A 158 -2.97 8.35 0.98
N VAL A 159 -3.72 8.49 -0.12
CA VAL A 159 -3.17 8.80 -1.45
C VAL A 159 -2.46 10.15 -1.46
N ALA A 160 -3.03 11.16 -0.78
CA ALA A 160 -2.39 12.47 -0.64
C ALA A 160 -1.09 12.39 0.18
N ALA A 161 -1.06 11.61 1.26
CA ALA A 161 0.15 11.37 2.06
C ALA A 161 1.24 10.64 1.25
N LEU A 162 0.86 9.65 0.45
CA LEU A 162 1.77 8.91 -0.46
C LEU A 162 2.26 9.73 -1.66
N ALA A 163 1.68 10.92 -1.92
CA ALA A 163 2.24 11.85 -2.90
C ALA A 163 3.52 12.56 -2.38
N ALA A 164 3.70 12.61 -1.06
CA ALA A 164 4.85 13.25 -0.40
C ALA A 164 5.84 12.25 0.23
N ALA A 165 5.44 10.97 0.35
CA ALA A 165 6.26 9.91 0.95
C ALA A 165 6.06 8.60 0.19
N ASP A 166 7.11 7.79 0.09
CA ASP A 166 7.07 6.51 -0.63
C ASP A 166 6.27 5.42 0.12
N ALA A 167 6.05 5.60 1.43
CA ALA A 167 5.25 4.71 2.27
C ALA A 167 4.64 5.46 3.45
N VAL A 168 3.58 4.90 4.03
CA VAL A 168 2.95 5.38 5.27
C VAL A 168 2.75 4.20 6.22
N VAL A 169 2.85 4.46 7.53
CA VAL A 169 2.51 3.48 8.57
C VAL A 169 1.07 3.72 9.01
N VAL A 170 0.26 2.67 8.99
CA VAL A 170 -1.13 2.75 9.44
C VAL A 170 -1.24 2.34 10.90
N HIS A 171 -1.97 3.13 11.69
CA HIS A 171 -2.26 2.83 13.10
C HIS A 171 -3.76 2.80 13.37
N GLU A 172 -4.17 2.03 14.36
CA GLU A 172 -5.54 1.97 14.87
C GLU A 172 -5.88 3.18 15.75
#